data_ff8549e9bdc9d921853ac2430edef065
#
_entry.id   ff8549e9bdc9d921853ac2430edef065
#
_cell.length_a   1.000
_cell.length_b   1.000
_cell.length_c   1.000
_cell.angle_alpha   90.00
_cell.angle_beta   90.00
_cell.angle_gamma   90.00
#
_symmetry.space_group_name_H-M   'P 1'
#
loop_
_entity.id
_entity.type
_entity.pdbx_description
1 polymer ?
#
loop_
_entity_poly.entity_id
_entity_poly.type
_entity_poly.pdbx_seq_one_letter_code
_entity_poly.pdbx_strand_id
1 'polypeptide(L)'
;GHDETERRYIQELMSYKIEGLIVLSHTLSSRELSDLQIPVVAIEREDQFVSSVNTDNYLGAYEATSLLIHNHCDVLIHLNSPTKENVPAYRRLAGFQDACVKAGVPHKVIIRDFGLSYQEAAAPLQEIFDNIEQKYAGQKKGIFLSNDDHANILLNLLIRKYHTLPDDYELIGFDGAPISEQAIYPISTVGQQIDQIADEAVSLLVSQMQERKKRHPVPLAEPVHKTVPPLLIRRQTTT
;
A
#
# COMPACT_ATOMS: atom_id res chain seq x y z
N GLY A 1 21.92 -5.16 -12.07
CA GLY A 1 20.52 -5.10 -11.66
C GLY A 1 20.14 -3.75 -11.10
N HIS A 2 18.91 -3.63 -10.63
CA HIS A 2 18.39 -2.40 -10.02
C HIS A 2 19.20 -2.00 -8.78
N ASP A 3 19.65 -2.95 -7.98
CA ASP A 3 20.45 -2.74 -6.76
C ASP A 3 21.77 -2.03 -7.02
N GLU A 4 22.49 -2.42 -8.07
CA GLU A 4 23.76 -1.77 -8.43
C GLU A 4 23.55 -0.34 -8.92
N THR A 5 22.44 -0.11 -9.62
CA THR A 5 22.07 1.21 -10.12
C THR A 5 21.74 2.16 -8.97
N GLU A 6 20.96 1.72 -7.99
CA GLU A 6 20.62 2.51 -6.82
C GLU A 6 21.85 2.81 -5.95
N ARG A 7 22.71 1.82 -5.69
CA ARG A 7 23.98 2.04 -4.97
C ARG A 7 24.85 3.08 -5.65
N ARG A 8 24.95 3.02 -6.99
CA ARG A 8 25.71 4.01 -7.75
C ARG A 8 25.14 5.41 -7.61
N TYR A 9 23.83 5.59 -7.70
CA TYR A 9 23.20 6.91 -7.52
C TYR A 9 23.39 7.44 -6.09
N ILE A 10 23.28 6.60 -5.08
CA ILE A 10 23.54 7.02 -3.70
C ILE A 10 25.02 7.43 -3.53
N GLN A 11 25.96 6.68 -4.08
CA GLN A 11 27.39 7.05 -4.05
C GLN A 11 27.65 8.38 -4.76
N GLU A 12 26.98 8.62 -5.90
CA GLU A 12 27.06 9.89 -6.60
C GLU A 12 26.51 11.04 -5.74
N LEU A 13 25.35 10.89 -5.13
CA LEU A 13 24.77 11.87 -4.21
C LEU A 13 25.71 12.14 -3.02
N MET A 14 26.30 11.09 -2.44
CA MET A 14 27.28 11.25 -1.35
C MET A 14 28.52 12.03 -1.79
N SER A 15 28.96 11.92 -3.05
CA SER A 15 30.07 12.70 -3.59
C SER A 15 29.78 14.20 -3.64
N TYR A 16 28.50 14.59 -3.78
CA TYR A 16 28.02 15.97 -3.66
C TYR A 16 27.85 16.46 -2.22
N LYS A 17 28.23 15.63 -1.23
CA LYS A 17 28.16 15.96 0.22
C LYS A 17 26.75 16.34 0.65
N ILE A 18 25.75 15.57 0.24
CA ILE A 18 24.38 15.74 0.73
C ILE A 18 24.34 15.59 2.26
N GLU A 19 23.45 16.33 2.91
CA GLU A 19 23.34 16.35 4.38
C GLU A 19 22.24 15.44 4.92
N GLY A 20 21.36 14.93 4.05
CA GLY A 20 20.28 14.01 4.40
C GLY A 20 19.64 13.39 3.17
N LEU A 21 18.87 12.33 3.35
CA LEU A 21 18.26 11.56 2.27
C LEU A 21 16.85 11.10 2.63
N ILE A 22 15.89 11.27 1.70
CA ILE A 22 14.58 10.61 1.76
C ILE A 22 14.59 9.47 0.75
N VAL A 23 14.17 8.27 1.18
CA VAL A 23 14.21 7.05 0.35
C VAL A 23 12.81 6.44 0.25
N LEU A 24 12.35 6.24 -0.98
CA LEU A 24 11.09 5.54 -1.29
C LEU A 24 11.34 4.08 -1.76
N SER A 25 12.55 3.78 -2.21
CA SER A 25 12.92 2.46 -2.71
C SER A 25 13.06 1.44 -1.58
N HIS A 26 12.78 0.18 -1.89
CA HIS A 26 13.01 -0.98 -1.03
C HIS A 26 14.17 -1.86 -1.49
N THR A 27 14.95 -1.39 -2.45
CA THR A 27 16.06 -2.15 -3.08
C THR A 27 17.24 -2.31 -2.13
N LEU A 28 17.73 -1.20 -1.56
CA LEU A 28 18.78 -1.26 -0.55
C LEU A 28 18.21 -1.60 0.82
N SER A 29 18.96 -2.34 1.60
CA SER A 29 18.59 -2.62 2.98
C SER A 29 18.69 -1.36 3.84
N SER A 30 17.85 -1.27 4.86
CA SER A 30 17.90 -0.14 5.81
C SER A 30 19.22 -0.08 6.58
N ARG A 31 19.90 -1.21 6.74
CA ARG A 31 21.22 -1.25 7.33
C ARG A 31 22.25 -0.55 6.45
N GLU A 32 22.25 -0.84 5.13
CA GLU A 32 23.13 -0.12 4.20
C GLU A 32 22.85 1.38 4.19
N LEU A 33 21.56 1.77 4.30
CA LEU A 33 21.19 3.18 4.39
C LEU A 33 21.67 3.83 5.69
N SER A 34 21.64 3.14 6.83
CA SER A 34 22.15 3.66 8.10
C SER A 34 23.67 3.82 8.10
N ASP A 35 24.38 2.99 7.34
CA ASP A 35 25.85 3.04 7.21
C ASP A 35 26.34 4.28 6.42
N LEU A 36 25.45 5.02 5.74
CA LEU A 36 25.77 6.29 5.07
C LEU A 36 26.18 7.40 6.05
N GLN A 37 25.87 7.25 7.32
CA GLN A 37 26.22 8.20 8.39
C GLN A 37 25.68 9.63 8.17
N ILE A 38 24.59 9.75 7.42
CA ILE A 38 23.77 10.95 7.30
C ILE A 38 22.34 10.63 7.77
N PRO A 39 21.52 11.62 8.14
CA PRO A 39 20.10 11.40 8.38
C PRO A 39 19.41 10.78 7.17
N VAL A 40 18.69 9.70 7.40
CA VAL A 40 17.88 9.03 6.38
C VAL A 40 16.45 8.85 6.91
N VAL A 41 15.47 9.27 6.11
CA VAL A 41 14.07 9.01 6.37
C VAL A 41 13.51 8.17 5.22
N ALA A 42 13.00 7.00 5.53
CA ALA A 42 12.36 6.13 4.55
C ALA A 42 10.83 6.38 4.51
N ILE A 43 10.22 6.14 3.36
CA ILE A 43 8.76 6.14 3.20
C ILE A 43 8.32 4.70 2.95
N GLU A 44 7.22 4.29 3.61
CA GLU A 44 6.66 2.93 3.54
C GLU A 44 7.67 1.83 3.89
N ARG A 45 8.50 2.10 4.89
CA ARG A 45 9.48 1.15 5.44
C ARG A 45 9.56 1.32 6.95
N GLU A 46 9.53 0.21 7.69
CA GLU A 46 9.60 0.24 9.15
C GLU A 46 10.56 -0.85 9.65
N ASP A 47 11.68 -0.41 10.21
CA ASP A 47 12.67 -1.28 10.84
C ASP A 47 13.52 -0.51 11.87
N GLN A 48 14.45 -1.23 12.51
CA GLN A 48 15.28 -0.68 13.58
C GLN A 48 16.50 0.17 13.12
N PHE A 49 16.66 0.45 11.82
CA PHE A 49 17.89 1.07 11.30
C PHE A 49 17.70 2.50 10.84
N VAL A 50 16.56 2.83 10.24
CA VAL A 50 16.27 4.16 9.70
C VAL A 50 14.92 4.67 10.15
N SER A 51 14.83 5.99 10.33
CA SER A 51 13.53 6.63 10.61
C SER A 51 12.59 6.51 9.41
N SER A 52 11.29 6.51 9.64
CA SER A 52 10.33 6.38 8.56
C SER A 52 9.03 7.15 8.78
N VAL A 53 8.34 7.41 7.67
CA VAL A 53 6.97 7.90 7.64
C VAL A 53 6.16 6.93 6.80
N ASN A 54 5.11 6.38 7.38
CA ASN A 54 4.30 5.32 6.78
C ASN A 54 2.83 5.67 6.80
N THR A 55 2.05 5.14 5.86
CA THR A 55 0.59 5.11 5.96
C THR A 55 0.16 4.14 7.07
N ASP A 56 -0.93 4.43 7.77
CA ASP A 56 -1.58 3.41 8.61
C ASP A 56 -2.30 2.39 7.74
N ASN A 57 -1.51 1.44 7.23
CA ASN A 57 -1.98 0.38 6.35
C ASN A 57 -3.00 -0.56 7.02
N TYR A 58 -2.87 -0.75 8.35
CA TYR A 58 -3.85 -1.53 9.12
C TYR A 58 -5.20 -0.83 9.17
N LEU A 59 -5.21 0.44 9.57
CA LEU A 59 -6.44 1.23 9.67
C LEU A 59 -7.15 1.32 8.33
N GLY A 60 -6.41 1.62 7.26
CA GLY A 60 -6.98 1.72 5.91
C GLY A 60 -7.65 0.43 5.44
N ALA A 61 -7.00 -0.71 5.65
CA ALA A 61 -7.57 -2.01 5.30
C ALA A 61 -8.77 -2.37 6.19
N TYR A 62 -8.71 -2.04 7.48
CA TYR A 62 -9.83 -2.25 8.40
C TYR A 62 -11.06 -1.43 8.00
N GLU A 63 -10.88 -0.15 7.65
CA GLU A 63 -11.97 0.73 7.22
C GLU A 63 -12.56 0.30 5.87
N ALA A 64 -11.72 -0.04 4.88
CA ALA A 64 -12.15 -0.57 3.59
C ALA A 64 -13.00 -1.84 3.75
N THR A 65 -12.53 -2.76 4.58
CA THR A 65 -13.23 -4.01 4.86
C THR A 65 -14.53 -3.77 5.62
N SER A 66 -14.52 -2.85 6.57
CA SER A 66 -15.71 -2.46 7.34
C SER A 66 -16.81 -1.86 6.43
N LEU A 67 -16.43 -1.11 5.39
CA LEU A 67 -17.38 -0.61 4.40
C LEU A 67 -18.04 -1.76 3.63
N LEU A 68 -17.27 -2.75 3.17
CA LEU A 68 -17.82 -3.93 2.46
C LEU A 68 -18.75 -4.76 3.36
N ILE A 69 -18.42 -4.86 4.65
CA ILE A 69 -19.30 -5.49 5.66
C ILE A 69 -20.61 -4.71 5.82
N HIS A 70 -20.50 -3.38 5.95
CA HIS A 70 -21.68 -2.51 6.09
C HIS A 70 -22.59 -2.58 4.88
N ASN A 71 -22.04 -2.76 3.70
CA ASN A 71 -22.77 -2.92 2.45
C ASN A 71 -23.34 -4.35 2.25
N HIS A 72 -23.30 -5.19 3.28
CA HIS A 72 -23.88 -6.53 3.29
C HIS A 72 -23.32 -7.47 2.22
N CYS A 73 -22.01 -7.43 1.98
CA CYS A 73 -21.36 -8.45 1.16
C CYS A 73 -21.38 -9.80 1.90
N ASP A 74 -21.82 -10.85 1.20
CA ASP A 74 -21.95 -12.21 1.76
C ASP A 74 -20.57 -12.86 1.98
N VAL A 75 -19.61 -12.51 1.17
CA VAL A 75 -18.22 -12.98 1.24
C VAL A 75 -17.24 -11.85 0.94
N LEU A 76 -16.15 -11.81 1.71
CA LEU A 76 -15.08 -10.83 1.52
C LEU A 76 -13.81 -11.51 1.03
N ILE A 77 -13.18 -10.92 0.02
CA ILE A 77 -11.99 -11.46 -0.61
C ILE A 77 -10.91 -10.38 -0.64
N HIS A 78 -9.75 -10.67 -0.06
CA HIS A 78 -8.58 -9.79 -0.16
C HIS A 78 -7.56 -10.37 -1.13
N LEU A 79 -7.24 -9.60 -2.18
CA LEU A 79 -6.20 -9.93 -3.15
C LEU A 79 -4.94 -9.14 -2.83
N ASN A 80 -3.85 -9.84 -2.53
CA ASN A 80 -2.59 -9.21 -2.19
C ASN A 80 -1.41 -9.85 -2.92
N SER A 81 -0.39 -9.04 -3.21
CA SER A 81 0.91 -9.54 -3.66
C SER A 81 1.72 -10.08 -2.47
N PRO A 82 2.68 -10.98 -2.69
CA PRO A 82 3.60 -11.40 -1.64
C PRO A 82 4.34 -10.18 -1.08
N THR A 83 4.20 -9.95 0.21
CA THR A 83 4.80 -8.80 0.90
C THR A 83 5.50 -9.29 2.16
N LYS A 84 6.71 -8.81 2.42
CA LYS A 84 7.45 -9.15 3.63
C LYS A 84 6.81 -8.51 4.85
N GLU A 85 6.87 -9.16 6.00
CA GLU A 85 6.27 -8.69 7.26
C GLU A 85 6.82 -7.33 7.74
N ASN A 86 8.05 -7.00 7.38
CA ASN A 86 8.68 -5.72 7.72
C ASN A 86 8.33 -4.57 6.76
N VAL A 87 7.48 -4.82 5.77
CA VAL A 87 6.94 -3.77 4.89
C VAL A 87 5.58 -3.34 5.43
N PRO A 88 5.34 -2.04 5.69
CA PRO A 88 4.09 -1.56 6.28
C PRO A 88 2.82 -2.03 5.56
N ALA A 89 2.87 -2.19 4.23
CA ALA A 89 1.76 -2.73 3.44
C ALA A 89 1.33 -4.16 3.85
N TYR A 90 2.19 -4.94 4.52
CA TYR A 90 1.82 -6.25 5.08
C TYR A 90 0.68 -6.13 6.09
N ARG A 91 0.59 -5.02 6.82
CA ARG A 91 -0.46 -4.77 7.81
C ARG A 91 -1.87 -4.67 7.21
N ARG A 92 -2.00 -4.51 5.88
CA ARG A 92 -3.30 -4.58 5.17
C ARG A 92 -3.98 -5.93 5.39
N LEU A 93 -3.19 -7.03 5.45
CA LEU A 93 -3.71 -8.37 5.73
C LEU A 93 -4.37 -8.45 7.12
N ALA A 94 -3.69 -7.95 8.14
CA ALA A 94 -4.21 -7.96 9.51
C ALA A 94 -5.48 -7.11 9.63
N GLY A 95 -5.48 -5.88 9.08
CA GLY A 95 -6.66 -5.01 9.09
C GLY A 95 -7.88 -5.65 8.43
N PHE A 96 -7.69 -6.31 7.28
CA PHE A 96 -8.75 -7.06 6.61
C PHE A 96 -9.26 -8.23 7.46
N GLN A 97 -8.35 -9.07 7.96
CA GLN A 97 -8.72 -10.26 8.74
C GLN A 97 -9.45 -9.89 10.04
N ASP A 98 -8.93 -8.90 10.77
CA ASP A 98 -9.52 -8.48 12.04
C ASP A 98 -10.94 -7.92 11.86
N ALA A 99 -11.18 -7.12 10.81
CA ALA A 99 -12.52 -6.63 10.50
C ALA A 99 -13.48 -7.78 10.17
N CYS A 100 -13.05 -8.75 9.36
CA CYS A 100 -13.86 -9.92 8.99
C CYS A 100 -14.18 -10.80 10.21
N VAL A 101 -13.17 -11.12 11.02
CA VAL A 101 -13.33 -11.95 12.23
C VAL A 101 -14.27 -11.29 13.22
N LYS A 102 -14.10 -10.00 13.47
CA LYS A 102 -14.94 -9.23 14.40
C LYS A 102 -16.41 -9.21 13.97
N ALA A 103 -16.67 -9.16 12.67
CA ALA A 103 -18.02 -9.15 12.12
C ALA A 103 -18.59 -10.56 11.86
N GLY A 104 -17.77 -11.63 11.95
CA GLY A 104 -18.19 -12.99 11.67
C GLY A 104 -18.53 -13.26 10.19
N VAL A 105 -17.98 -12.48 9.26
CA VAL A 105 -18.25 -12.61 7.82
C VAL A 105 -17.31 -13.62 7.17
N PRO A 106 -17.81 -14.52 6.30
CA PRO A 106 -16.97 -15.41 5.51
C PRO A 106 -15.96 -14.62 4.68
N HIS A 107 -14.69 -15.02 4.74
CA HIS A 107 -13.65 -14.31 4.03
C HIS A 107 -12.55 -15.20 3.50
N LYS A 108 -11.80 -14.70 2.52
CA LYS A 108 -10.65 -15.36 1.90
C LYS A 108 -9.55 -14.36 1.61
N VAL A 109 -8.32 -14.70 1.97
CA VAL A 109 -7.12 -14.01 1.49
C VAL A 109 -6.51 -14.84 0.36
N ILE A 110 -6.17 -14.18 -0.75
CA ILE A 110 -5.46 -14.75 -1.89
C ILE A 110 -4.18 -13.96 -2.08
N ILE A 111 -3.05 -14.61 -1.84
CA ILE A 111 -1.73 -14.03 -2.07
C ILE A 111 -1.18 -14.62 -3.35
N ARG A 112 -0.93 -13.77 -4.35
CA ARG A 112 -0.41 -14.17 -5.65
C ARG A 112 0.57 -13.12 -6.16
N ASP A 113 1.62 -13.55 -6.82
CA ASP A 113 2.49 -12.63 -7.55
C ASP A 113 1.75 -12.15 -8.81
N PHE A 114 1.56 -10.84 -8.89
CA PHE A 114 0.92 -10.17 -10.02
C PHE A 114 1.93 -9.48 -10.94
N GLY A 115 3.24 -9.58 -10.65
CA GLY A 115 4.27 -8.87 -11.38
C GLY A 115 4.22 -7.35 -11.15
N LEU A 116 4.89 -6.60 -12.05
CA LEU A 116 5.04 -5.14 -11.96
C LEU A 116 4.34 -4.39 -13.10
N SER A 117 3.69 -5.10 -14.01
CA SER A 117 3.02 -4.52 -15.17
C SER A 117 1.60 -5.04 -15.34
N TYR A 118 0.80 -4.26 -16.08
CA TYR A 118 -0.57 -4.69 -16.45
C TYR A 118 -0.58 -6.06 -17.14
N GLN A 119 0.36 -6.31 -18.05
CA GLN A 119 0.43 -7.56 -18.80
C GLN A 119 0.70 -8.77 -17.88
N GLU A 120 1.57 -8.59 -16.87
CA GLU A 120 1.90 -9.65 -15.91
C GLU A 120 0.73 -9.92 -14.95
N ALA A 121 0.01 -8.88 -14.54
CA ALA A 121 -1.11 -8.99 -13.61
C ALA A 121 -2.39 -9.54 -14.25
N ALA A 122 -2.61 -9.31 -15.54
CA ALA A 122 -3.87 -9.61 -16.21
C ALA A 122 -4.24 -11.10 -16.18
N ALA A 123 -3.31 -12.00 -16.47
CA ALA A 123 -3.59 -13.45 -16.51
C ALA A 123 -3.85 -14.04 -15.12
N PRO A 124 -3.05 -13.77 -14.08
CA PRO A 124 -3.36 -14.20 -12.71
C PRO A 124 -4.70 -13.66 -12.19
N LEU A 125 -5.03 -12.40 -12.48
CA LEU A 125 -6.30 -11.81 -12.06
C LEU A 125 -7.49 -12.41 -12.81
N GLN A 126 -7.35 -12.75 -14.09
CA GLN A 126 -8.37 -13.48 -14.84
C GLN A 126 -8.65 -14.86 -14.22
N GLU A 127 -7.61 -15.63 -13.90
CA GLU A 127 -7.76 -16.93 -13.26
C GLU A 127 -8.47 -16.81 -11.89
N ILE A 128 -8.08 -15.82 -11.08
CA ILE A 128 -8.71 -15.57 -9.79
C ILE A 128 -10.19 -15.16 -9.98
N PHE A 129 -10.47 -14.29 -10.94
CA PHE A 129 -11.83 -13.87 -11.28
C PHE A 129 -12.71 -15.06 -11.65
N ASP A 130 -12.24 -15.95 -12.54
CA ASP A 130 -13.00 -17.13 -12.96
C ASP A 130 -13.28 -18.08 -11.77
N ASN A 131 -12.32 -18.24 -10.87
CA ASN A 131 -12.49 -19.03 -9.65
C ASN A 131 -13.50 -18.38 -8.66
N ILE A 132 -13.49 -17.06 -8.52
CA ILE A 132 -14.45 -16.33 -7.69
C ILE A 132 -15.87 -16.51 -8.25
N GLU A 133 -16.05 -16.35 -9.55
CA GLU A 133 -17.31 -16.53 -10.23
C GLU A 133 -17.92 -17.92 -10.03
N GLN A 134 -17.10 -18.94 -10.15
CA GLN A 134 -17.54 -20.31 -9.96
C GLN A 134 -17.87 -20.61 -8.49
N LYS A 135 -17.01 -20.18 -7.58
CA LYS A 135 -17.10 -20.56 -6.16
C LYS A 135 -18.20 -19.81 -5.41
N TYR A 136 -18.41 -18.54 -5.74
CA TYR A 136 -19.30 -17.65 -5.01
C TYR A 136 -20.48 -17.18 -5.87
N ALA A 137 -20.94 -18.06 -6.77
CA ALA A 137 -22.12 -17.78 -7.59
C ALA A 137 -23.34 -17.46 -6.73
N GLY A 138 -24.07 -16.38 -7.07
CA GLY A 138 -25.26 -15.94 -6.35
C GLY A 138 -25.03 -15.28 -4.99
N GLN A 139 -23.76 -15.04 -4.59
CA GLN A 139 -23.40 -14.29 -3.39
C GLN A 139 -22.96 -12.87 -3.76
N LYS A 140 -23.22 -11.89 -2.91
CA LYS A 140 -22.64 -10.56 -3.03
C LYS A 140 -21.19 -10.60 -2.55
N LYS A 141 -20.26 -10.21 -3.43
CA LYS A 141 -18.82 -10.29 -3.23
C LYS A 141 -18.24 -8.92 -2.96
N GLY A 142 -17.60 -8.74 -1.80
CA GLY A 142 -16.76 -7.57 -1.50
C GLY A 142 -15.29 -7.90 -1.73
N ILE A 143 -14.65 -7.23 -2.68
CA ILE A 143 -13.26 -7.51 -3.04
C ILE A 143 -12.41 -6.30 -2.69
N PHE A 144 -11.47 -6.52 -1.76
CA PHE A 144 -10.46 -5.56 -1.39
C PHE A 144 -9.14 -5.92 -2.06
N LEU A 145 -8.63 -5.05 -2.92
CA LEU A 145 -7.38 -5.25 -3.64
C LEU A 145 -6.27 -4.39 -3.03
N SER A 146 -5.06 -4.94 -3.03
CA SER A 146 -3.89 -4.30 -2.39
C SER A 146 -3.45 -3.00 -3.05
N ASN A 147 -3.91 -2.69 -4.27
CA ASN A 147 -3.67 -1.42 -4.95
C ASN A 147 -4.76 -1.12 -6.01
N ASP A 148 -4.77 0.11 -6.49
CA ASP A 148 -5.76 0.59 -7.46
C ASP A 148 -5.54 0.04 -8.87
N ASP A 149 -4.31 -0.28 -9.26
CA ASP A 149 -4.03 -0.88 -10.57
C ASP A 149 -4.68 -2.26 -10.69
N HIS A 150 -4.52 -3.11 -9.68
CA HIS A 150 -5.18 -4.42 -9.64
C HIS A 150 -6.71 -4.29 -9.58
N ALA A 151 -7.21 -3.29 -8.83
CA ALA A 151 -8.65 -3.02 -8.77
C ALA A 151 -9.20 -2.63 -10.14
N ASN A 152 -8.49 -1.81 -10.90
CA ASN A 152 -8.87 -1.43 -12.25
C ASN A 152 -8.83 -2.63 -13.23
N ILE A 153 -7.85 -3.52 -13.10
CA ILE A 153 -7.80 -4.74 -13.93
C ILE A 153 -9.03 -5.61 -13.67
N LEU A 154 -9.35 -5.87 -12.39
CA LEU A 154 -10.51 -6.68 -12.03
C LEU A 154 -11.82 -6.02 -12.47
N LEU A 155 -11.97 -4.71 -12.30
CA LEU A 155 -13.10 -3.93 -12.81
C LEU A 155 -13.27 -4.11 -14.31
N ASN A 156 -12.20 -4.02 -15.08
CA ASN A 156 -12.23 -4.22 -16.52
C ASN A 156 -12.65 -5.64 -16.91
N LEU A 157 -12.29 -6.67 -16.14
CA LEU A 157 -12.74 -8.05 -16.35
C LEU A 157 -14.25 -8.18 -16.13
N LEU A 158 -14.79 -7.59 -15.07
CA LEU A 158 -16.22 -7.52 -14.79
C LEU A 158 -16.98 -6.85 -15.93
N ILE A 159 -16.52 -5.67 -16.37
CA ILE A 159 -17.17 -4.93 -17.45
C ILE A 159 -17.13 -5.69 -18.78
N ARG A 160 -16.02 -6.35 -19.10
CA ARG A 160 -15.91 -7.15 -20.32
C ARG A 160 -16.87 -8.32 -20.33
N LYS A 161 -17.14 -8.92 -19.16
CA LYS A 161 -18.05 -10.07 -19.03
C LYS A 161 -19.52 -9.66 -18.97
N TYR A 162 -19.83 -8.63 -18.18
CA TYR A 162 -21.21 -8.26 -17.85
C TYR A 162 -21.71 -6.99 -18.55
N HIS A 163 -20.83 -6.26 -19.23
CA HIS A 163 -21.08 -4.95 -19.86
C HIS A 163 -21.45 -3.83 -18.87
N THR A 164 -21.38 -4.10 -17.59
CA THR A 164 -21.60 -3.18 -16.47
C THR A 164 -20.86 -3.70 -15.23
N LEU A 165 -20.79 -2.90 -14.18
CA LEU A 165 -20.44 -3.41 -12.85
C LEU A 165 -21.68 -4.09 -12.26
N PRO A 166 -21.65 -5.42 -11.98
CA PRO A 166 -22.81 -6.11 -11.43
C PRO A 166 -23.09 -5.68 -9.98
N ASP A 167 -24.36 -5.64 -9.59
CA ASP A 167 -24.81 -5.24 -8.24
C ASP A 167 -24.30 -6.19 -7.12
N ASP A 168 -23.92 -7.42 -7.49
CA ASP A 168 -23.37 -8.42 -6.58
C ASP A 168 -21.85 -8.36 -6.46
N TYR A 169 -21.22 -7.27 -6.94
CA TYR A 169 -19.80 -6.98 -6.79
C TYR A 169 -19.56 -5.60 -6.21
N GLU A 170 -18.73 -5.54 -5.18
CA GLU A 170 -18.15 -4.30 -4.68
C GLU A 170 -16.62 -4.41 -4.66
N LEU A 171 -15.97 -3.36 -5.15
CA LEU A 171 -14.51 -3.30 -5.25
C LEU A 171 -13.95 -2.11 -4.47
N ILE A 172 -12.89 -2.35 -3.72
CA ILE A 172 -12.10 -1.30 -3.08
C ILE A 172 -10.62 -1.53 -3.42
N GLY A 173 -9.95 -0.50 -3.90
CA GLY A 173 -8.51 -0.47 -4.10
C GLY A 173 -7.76 0.12 -2.90
N PHE A 174 -6.49 0.40 -3.10
CA PHE A 174 -5.62 1.08 -2.16
C PHE A 174 -4.64 1.96 -2.94
N ASP A 175 -4.15 3.02 -2.35
CA ASP A 175 -3.19 4.04 -2.73
C ASP A 175 -3.83 5.40 -3.05
N GLY A 176 -5.06 5.47 -3.57
CA GLY A 176 -5.66 6.70 -4.07
C GLY A 176 -5.00 7.16 -5.37
N ALA A 177 -4.47 6.21 -6.15
CA ALA A 177 -3.79 6.49 -7.40
C ALA A 177 -4.74 7.12 -8.46
N PRO A 178 -4.23 7.94 -9.40
CA PRO A 178 -5.06 8.57 -10.44
C PRO A 178 -5.96 7.61 -11.20
N ILE A 179 -5.51 6.36 -11.40
CA ILE A 179 -6.30 5.33 -12.09
C ILE A 179 -7.61 5.02 -11.36
N SER A 180 -7.68 5.17 -10.03
CA SER A 180 -8.91 4.94 -9.28
C SER A 180 -10.00 5.95 -9.61
N GLU A 181 -9.65 7.17 -9.98
CA GLU A 181 -10.59 8.21 -10.41
C GLU A 181 -10.89 8.13 -11.91
N GLN A 182 -9.88 7.79 -12.72
CA GLN A 182 -9.95 7.76 -14.18
C GLN A 182 -10.53 6.48 -14.76
N ALA A 183 -10.76 5.44 -13.92
CA ALA A 183 -11.38 4.19 -14.35
C ALA A 183 -12.78 4.42 -14.91
N ILE A 184 -13.25 3.50 -15.77
CA ILE A 184 -14.59 3.60 -16.41
C ILE A 184 -15.74 3.70 -15.40
N TYR A 185 -15.61 3.06 -14.24
CA TYR A 185 -16.33 3.34 -13.02
C TYR A 185 -15.30 3.79 -11.98
N PRO A 186 -15.33 5.04 -11.50
CA PRO A 186 -14.44 5.49 -10.46
C PRO A 186 -14.41 4.54 -9.26
N ILE A 187 -13.20 4.07 -8.91
CA ILE A 187 -12.99 3.00 -7.94
C ILE A 187 -12.91 3.60 -6.54
N SER A 188 -13.69 3.04 -5.61
CA SER A 188 -13.52 3.29 -4.18
C SER A 188 -12.14 2.82 -3.73
N THR A 189 -11.44 3.62 -2.97
CA THR A 189 -10.04 3.33 -2.61
C THR A 189 -9.68 3.87 -1.24
N VAL A 190 -8.65 3.31 -0.65
CA VAL A 190 -7.97 3.87 0.52
C VAL A 190 -6.85 4.78 0.03
N GLY A 191 -7.08 6.09 0.09
CA GLY A 191 -6.08 7.07 -0.34
C GLY A 191 -4.97 7.26 0.69
N GLN A 192 -3.73 7.18 0.25
CA GLN A 192 -2.58 7.61 1.03
C GLN A 192 -2.52 9.15 0.99
N GLN A 193 -2.31 9.78 2.14
CA GLN A 193 -2.18 11.24 2.21
C GLN A 193 -0.75 11.66 1.87
N ILE A 194 -0.40 11.59 0.58
CA ILE A 194 0.98 11.77 0.08
C ILE A 194 1.57 13.11 0.49
N ASP A 195 0.80 14.20 0.43
CA ASP A 195 1.28 15.52 0.84
C ASP A 195 1.66 15.55 2.33
N GLN A 196 0.83 14.94 3.18
CA GLN A 196 1.10 14.86 4.60
C GLN A 196 2.30 13.94 4.90
N ILE A 197 2.43 12.82 4.18
CA ILE A 197 3.60 11.93 4.28
C ILE A 197 4.88 12.69 3.88
N ALA A 198 4.83 13.46 2.80
CA ALA A 198 5.96 14.25 2.34
C ALA A 198 6.36 15.35 3.37
N ASP A 199 5.38 16.08 3.89
CA ASP A 199 5.60 17.12 4.91
C ASP A 199 6.23 16.53 6.18
N GLU A 200 5.72 15.40 6.65
CA GLU A 200 6.24 14.71 7.84
C GLU A 200 7.65 14.17 7.59
N ALA A 201 7.93 13.62 6.40
CA ALA A 201 9.23 13.08 6.05
C ALA A 201 10.29 14.20 5.97
N VAL A 202 9.94 15.32 5.31
CA VAL A 202 10.83 16.49 5.22
C VAL A 202 11.07 17.10 6.60
N SER A 203 10.03 17.29 7.40
CA SER A 203 10.12 17.84 8.74
C SER A 203 11.00 16.97 9.65
N LEU A 204 10.85 15.66 9.59
CA LEU A 204 11.66 14.72 10.35
C LEU A 204 13.12 14.76 9.89
N LEU A 205 13.37 14.75 8.58
CA LEU A 205 14.73 14.83 8.05
C LEU A 205 15.43 16.13 8.44
N VAL A 206 14.77 17.27 8.28
CA VAL A 206 15.31 18.60 8.64
C VAL A 206 15.63 18.67 10.14
N SER A 207 14.75 18.15 10.99
CA SER A 207 14.98 18.08 12.43
C SER A 207 16.26 17.28 12.77
N GLN A 208 16.45 16.12 12.13
CA GLN A 208 17.64 15.28 12.33
C GLN A 208 18.92 15.97 11.82
N MET A 209 18.83 16.65 10.66
CA MET A 209 19.97 17.42 10.13
C MET A 209 20.37 18.58 11.04
N GLN A 210 19.39 19.29 11.60
CA GLN A 210 19.64 20.41 12.54
C GLN A 210 20.26 19.90 13.84
N GLU A 211 19.79 18.76 14.38
CA GLU A 211 20.36 18.17 15.59
C GLU A 211 21.84 17.84 15.41
N ARG A 212 22.23 17.29 14.25
CA ARG A 212 23.65 16.99 13.95
C ARG A 212 24.57 18.21 13.86
N LYS A 213 24.00 19.37 13.55
CA LYS A 213 24.76 20.63 13.45
C LYS A 213 25.01 21.32 14.81
N LYS A 214 24.41 20.84 15.88
CA LYS A 214 24.58 21.37 17.23
C LYS A 214 26.02 21.13 17.71
N ARG A 215 26.50 22.01 18.59
CA ARG A 215 27.85 21.89 19.22
C ARG A 215 28.02 20.57 20.00
N HIS A 216 26.91 20.07 20.56
CA HIS A 216 26.81 18.79 21.27
C HIS A 216 25.61 18.04 20.73
N PRO A 217 25.74 17.35 19.58
CA PRO A 217 24.65 16.61 19.00
C PRO A 217 24.27 15.42 19.88
N VAL A 218 22.97 15.23 20.08
CA VAL A 218 22.47 14.01 20.72
C VAL A 218 22.29 12.96 19.61
N PRO A 219 23.01 11.83 19.67
CA PRO A 219 22.78 10.74 18.74
C PRO A 219 21.33 10.26 18.83
N LEU A 220 20.72 9.97 17.69
CA LEU A 220 19.44 9.27 17.69
C LEU A 220 19.65 7.89 18.32
N ALA A 221 19.08 7.68 19.50
CA ALA A 221 19.17 6.39 20.20
C ALA A 221 18.43 5.30 19.43
N GLU A 222 17.31 5.66 18.82
CA GLU A 222 16.44 4.76 18.02
C GLU A 222 15.84 5.54 16.84
N PRO A 223 15.53 4.85 15.72
CA PRO A 223 14.77 5.44 14.62
C PRO A 223 13.40 5.93 15.06
N VAL A 224 12.95 7.04 14.48
CA VAL A 224 11.62 7.61 14.71
C VAL A 224 10.70 7.14 13.59
N HIS A 225 9.60 6.51 13.98
CA HIS A 225 8.57 6.07 13.03
C HIS A 225 7.31 6.90 13.22
N LYS A 226 6.85 7.53 12.13
CA LYS A 226 5.61 8.28 12.09
C LYS A 226 4.60 7.57 11.22
N THR A 227 3.34 7.63 11.62
CA THR A 227 2.23 7.04 10.88
C THR A 227 1.24 8.11 10.51
N VAL A 228 0.86 8.16 9.23
CA VAL A 228 -0.13 9.08 8.68
C VAL A 228 -1.43 8.30 8.44
N PRO A 229 -2.59 8.75 8.97
CA PRO A 229 -3.84 8.08 8.72
C PRO A 229 -4.20 8.14 7.23
N PRO A 230 -4.73 7.06 6.65
CA PRO A 230 -5.24 7.08 5.28
C PRO A 230 -6.63 7.73 5.22
N LEU A 231 -7.15 7.90 4.02
CA LEU A 231 -8.50 8.41 3.77
C LEU A 231 -9.30 7.39 2.93
N LEU A 232 -10.38 6.85 3.49
CA LEU A 232 -11.30 6.02 2.71
C LEU A 232 -12.13 6.90 1.76
N ILE A 233 -11.95 6.72 0.46
CA ILE A 233 -12.59 7.49 -0.61
C ILE A 233 -13.63 6.58 -1.28
N ARG A 234 -14.90 6.86 -1.02
CA ARG A 234 -16.01 6.12 -1.65
C ARG A 234 -16.29 6.70 -3.03
N ARG A 235 -16.47 5.82 -4.01
CA ARG A 235 -16.82 6.15 -5.40
C ARG A 235 -17.85 5.14 -5.94
N GLN A 236 -17.86 4.89 -7.25
CA GLN A 236 -18.92 4.13 -7.92
C GLN A 236 -18.81 2.60 -7.79
N THR A 237 -17.70 2.07 -7.27
CA THR A 237 -17.52 0.62 -7.10
C THR A 237 -17.95 0.10 -5.74
N THR A 238 -18.50 0.95 -4.88
CA THR A 238 -19.18 0.58 -3.62
C THR A 238 -20.48 1.36 -3.49
N THR A 239 -21.47 0.76 -2.83
CA THR A 239 -22.76 1.40 -2.51
C THR A 239 -22.71 2.26 -1.25
#